data_1ed1d24c77d928b3c1cdfefff41b3539
#
_entry.id   1ed1d24c77d928b3c1cdfefff41b3539
#
_cell.length_a   1.000
_cell.length_b   1.000
_cell.length_c   1.000
_cell.angle_alpha   90.00
_cell.angle_beta   90.00
_cell.angle_gamma   90.00
#
_symmetry.space_group_name_H-M   'P 1'
#
loop_
_entity.id
_entity.type
_entity.pdbx_description
1 polymer ?
#
loop_
_entity_poly.entity_id
_entity_poly.type
_entity_poly.pdbx_seq_one_letter_code
_entity_poly.pdbx_strand_id
1 'polypeptide(L)'
;MAAITLDHLSKGRFILGLGASGPQVVEGWYGQPYPKPLARTREYIDIVRQVLERQHPVEAHGKFYSLPYTGTDGAGLGKSLKATVHPLRSDIPIYLAAEGPKNVALSGEICDGWLPLFFSPKEDAFYRRCLNEGFAKSSEGLDKAERFEVASGAMIIPGDDAEKCADMVRPFLALYAGGMGAKDVNFHFEVFARMGYEDVAVKVQELYLQGKKAEAAAAIPLKMVEDVALVGPIDKIKDELVQWKETCITTFLLSGPSQMLEFYADLING
;
A
#
# COMPACT_ATOMS: atom_id res chain seq x y z
N MET A 1 20.28 4.98 0.13
CA MET A 1 21.45 4.08 -0.02
C MET A 1 21.02 2.62 -0.22
N ALA A 2 20.24 1.99 0.68
CA ALA A 2 19.80 0.59 0.49
C ALA A 2 19.13 0.33 -0.86
N ALA A 3 18.23 1.20 -1.31
CA ALA A 3 17.58 1.08 -2.62
C ALA A 3 18.58 1.07 -3.78
N ILE A 4 19.60 1.94 -3.75
CA ILE A 4 20.66 1.98 -4.76
C ILE A 4 21.42 0.64 -4.78
N THR A 5 21.78 0.11 -3.62
CA THR A 5 22.48 -1.18 -3.52
C THR A 5 21.62 -2.33 -4.06
N LEU A 6 20.33 -2.37 -3.71
CA LEU A 6 19.39 -3.39 -4.19
C LEU A 6 19.16 -3.29 -5.70
N ASP A 7 19.14 -2.07 -6.24
CA ASP A 7 19.01 -1.87 -7.69
C ASP A 7 20.23 -2.40 -8.45
N HIS A 8 21.45 -2.18 -7.95
CA HIS A 8 22.67 -2.80 -8.49
C HIS A 8 22.60 -4.34 -8.42
N LEU A 9 22.25 -4.91 -7.27
CA LEU A 9 22.18 -6.37 -7.09
C LEU A 9 21.12 -7.00 -7.99
N SER A 10 20.00 -6.32 -8.19
CA SER A 10 18.92 -6.77 -9.07
C SER A 10 19.16 -6.46 -10.56
N LYS A 11 20.23 -5.77 -10.90
CA LYS A 11 20.53 -5.32 -12.27
C LYS A 11 19.41 -4.46 -12.85
N GLY A 12 18.99 -3.45 -12.11
CA GLY A 12 17.98 -2.48 -12.54
C GLY A 12 16.51 -2.96 -12.45
N ARG A 13 16.22 -4.03 -11.69
CA ARG A 13 14.86 -4.57 -11.52
C ARG A 13 14.20 -4.16 -10.22
N PHE A 14 14.88 -3.40 -9.36
CA PHE A 14 14.37 -3.03 -8.04
C PHE A 14 13.27 -1.96 -8.15
N ILE A 15 12.23 -2.12 -7.36
CA ILE A 15 11.14 -1.15 -7.16
C ILE A 15 11.11 -0.81 -5.67
N LEU A 16 11.07 0.46 -5.34
CA LEU A 16 11.02 0.93 -3.96
C LEU A 16 9.58 1.12 -3.49
N GLY A 17 9.06 0.18 -2.68
CA GLY A 17 7.79 0.33 -2.00
C GLY A 17 7.94 1.18 -0.72
N LEU A 18 7.09 2.18 -0.54
CA LEU A 18 7.05 3.05 0.64
C LEU A 18 5.64 3.15 1.21
N GLY A 19 5.53 3.40 2.51
CA GLY A 19 4.27 3.64 3.19
C GLY A 19 4.46 4.52 4.42
N ALA A 20 3.47 5.34 4.74
CA ALA A 20 3.51 6.24 5.90
C ALA A 20 3.37 5.49 7.24
N SER A 21 2.99 4.21 7.24
CA SER A 21 2.62 3.45 8.43
C SER A 21 1.44 4.10 9.19
N GLY A 22 1.33 3.86 10.49
CA GLY A 22 0.31 4.44 11.37
C GLY A 22 0.92 5.05 12.62
N PRO A 23 0.17 5.91 13.34
CA PRO A 23 0.67 6.58 14.55
C PRO A 23 1.12 5.60 15.61
N GLN A 24 0.47 4.44 15.75
CA GLN A 24 0.82 3.43 16.75
C GLN A 24 2.24 2.88 16.55
N VAL A 25 2.68 2.74 15.31
CA VAL A 25 4.04 2.27 14.98
C VAL A 25 5.03 3.43 15.05
N VAL A 26 4.71 4.56 14.41
CA VAL A 26 5.64 5.68 14.29
C VAL A 26 5.89 6.35 15.65
N GLU A 27 4.85 6.58 16.43
CA GLU A 27 4.98 7.18 17.77
C GLU A 27 5.37 6.14 18.81
N GLY A 28 4.75 4.94 18.76
CA GLY A 28 4.96 3.90 19.76
C GLY A 28 6.29 3.14 19.62
N TRP A 29 6.78 2.96 18.41
CA TRP A 29 8.00 2.17 18.18
C TRP A 29 9.20 3.02 17.82
N TYR A 30 9.01 4.03 16.95
CA TYR A 30 10.13 4.89 16.52
C TYR A 30 10.29 6.14 17.37
N GLY A 31 9.34 6.44 18.28
CA GLY A 31 9.38 7.62 19.13
C GLY A 31 9.36 8.93 18.32
N GLN A 32 8.76 8.93 17.14
CA GLN A 32 8.68 10.08 16.25
C GLN A 32 7.24 10.59 16.14
N PRO A 33 7.02 11.90 16.12
CA PRO A 33 5.66 12.43 15.93
C PRO A 33 5.10 12.05 14.55
N TYR A 34 3.77 11.85 14.48
CA TYR A 34 3.03 11.46 13.27
C TYR A 34 2.06 12.55 12.75
N PRO A 35 2.43 13.84 12.68
CA PRO A 35 1.55 14.87 12.15
C PRO A 35 1.61 14.92 10.62
N LYS A 36 0.44 15.15 9.98
CA LYS A 36 0.32 15.44 8.54
C LYS A 36 1.09 14.46 7.64
N PRO A 37 0.80 13.14 7.71
CA PRO A 37 1.58 12.10 7.04
C PRO A 37 1.72 12.33 5.53
N LEU A 38 0.69 12.84 4.84
CA LEU A 38 0.75 13.08 3.39
C LEU A 38 1.79 14.15 3.01
N ALA A 39 1.83 15.26 3.76
CA ALA A 39 2.82 16.31 3.50
C ALA A 39 4.24 15.84 3.80
N ARG A 40 4.40 15.05 4.89
CA ARG A 40 5.68 14.43 5.23
C ARG A 40 6.13 13.43 4.17
N THR A 41 5.21 12.62 3.64
CA THR A 41 5.50 11.66 2.56
C THR A 41 5.98 12.38 1.30
N ARG A 42 5.36 13.50 0.94
CA ARG A 42 5.80 14.32 -0.20
C ARG A 42 7.24 14.80 -0.06
N GLU A 43 7.57 15.43 1.06
CA GLU A 43 8.94 15.90 1.33
C GLU A 43 9.95 14.74 1.33
N TYR A 44 9.57 13.58 1.91
CA TYR A 44 10.42 12.40 1.97
C TYR A 44 10.72 11.83 0.58
N ILE A 45 9.70 11.70 -0.28
CA ILE A 45 9.87 11.19 -1.64
C ILE A 45 10.72 12.14 -2.48
N ASP A 46 10.54 13.45 -2.36
CA ASP A 46 11.37 14.44 -3.04
C ASP A 46 12.84 14.28 -2.65
N ILE A 47 13.15 14.13 -1.36
CA ILE A 47 14.51 13.87 -0.88
C ILE A 47 15.07 12.56 -1.46
N VAL A 48 14.25 11.50 -1.50
CA VAL A 48 14.68 10.22 -2.08
C VAL A 48 15.00 10.38 -3.57
N ARG A 49 14.18 11.11 -4.33
CA ARG A 49 14.43 11.42 -5.75
C ARG A 49 15.76 12.15 -5.93
N GLN A 50 16.02 13.23 -5.16
CA GLN A 50 17.29 13.97 -5.20
C GLN A 50 18.49 13.06 -4.92
N VAL A 51 18.39 12.13 -3.95
CA VAL A 51 19.47 11.17 -3.65
C VAL A 51 19.71 10.24 -4.84
N LEU A 52 18.65 9.76 -5.51
CA LEU A 52 18.73 8.85 -6.65
C LEU A 52 19.26 9.56 -7.91
N GLU A 53 18.79 10.76 -8.19
CA GLU A 53 19.25 11.58 -9.31
C GLU A 53 20.74 11.95 -9.18
N ARG A 54 21.20 12.19 -7.96
CA ARG A 54 22.59 12.50 -7.65
C ARG A 54 23.19 13.67 -8.47
N GLN A 55 22.37 14.58 -8.96
CA GLN A 55 22.83 15.74 -9.74
C GLN A 55 23.58 16.75 -8.86
N HIS A 56 23.01 17.08 -7.70
CA HIS A 56 23.52 18.04 -6.74
C HIS A 56 23.63 17.42 -5.34
N PRO A 57 24.39 18.02 -4.38
CA PRO A 57 24.23 17.71 -2.97
C PRO A 57 22.76 17.86 -2.54
N VAL A 58 22.28 16.94 -1.71
CA VAL A 58 20.88 16.92 -1.29
C VAL A 58 20.58 18.09 -0.36
N GLU A 59 19.54 18.85 -0.69
CA GLU A 59 19.02 19.95 0.15
C GLU A 59 17.50 19.84 0.28
N ALA A 60 17.01 20.13 1.49
CA ALA A 60 15.59 20.22 1.74
C ALA A 60 15.31 21.32 2.78
N HIS A 61 14.34 22.16 2.50
CA HIS A 61 13.89 23.25 3.38
C HIS A 61 12.39 23.11 3.66
N GLY A 62 11.98 21.85 3.95
CA GLY A 62 10.61 21.48 4.20
C GLY A 62 10.17 21.76 5.64
N LYS A 63 8.91 21.48 5.90
CA LYS A 63 8.34 21.60 7.25
C LYS A 63 8.78 20.43 8.15
N PHE A 64 9.00 19.25 7.57
CA PHE A 64 9.31 18.02 8.29
C PHE A 64 10.77 17.62 8.16
N TYR A 65 11.43 18.05 7.09
CA TYR A 65 12.84 17.74 6.84
C TYR A 65 13.61 19.02 6.49
N SER A 66 14.73 19.23 7.18
CA SER A 66 15.71 20.27 6.88
C SER A 66 17.06 19.59 6.64
N LEU A 67 17.58 19.69 5.43
CA LEU A 67 18.85 19.11 5.03
C LEU A 67 19.72 20.19 4.34
N PRO A 68 20.92 20.54 4.86
CA PRO A 68 21.45 20.07 6.16
C PRO A 68 20.60 20.52 7.34
N TYR A 69 20.73 19.83 8.47
CA TYR A 69 20.01 20.19 9.68
C TYR A 69 20.51 21.54 10.23
N THR A 70 19.55 22.43 10.55
CA THR A 70 19.81 23.81 11.00
C THR A 70 19.25 24.12 12.39
N GLY A 71 18.78 23.10 13.12
CA GLY A 71 18.23 23.28 14.48
C GLY A 71 19.30 23.68 15.49
N THR A 72 18.87 24.34 16.57
CA THR A 72 19.75 24.87 17.61
C THR A 72 20.37 23.78 18.51
N ASP A 73 19.81 22.58 18.48
CA ASP A 73 20.27 21.37 19.17
C ASP A 73 21.26 20.53 18.35
N GLY A 74 21.61 20.99 17.14
CA GLY A 74 22.62 20.38 16.28
C GLY A 74 24.03 20.86 16.58
N ALA A 75 25.05 20.13 16.10
CA ALA A 75 26.46 20.50 16.20
C ALA A 75 26.88 21.71 15.34
N GLY A 76 25.99 22.21 14.46
CA GLY A 76 26.25 23.34 13.56
C GLY A 76 27.26 23.03 12.44
N LEU A 77 27.63 21.75 12.23
CA LEU A 77 28.63 21.31 11.25
C LEU A 77 28.01 20.62 10.02
N GLY A 78 26.66 20.63 9.91
CA GLY A 78 25.94 20.03 8.80
C GLY A 78 26.26 20.71 7.46
N LYS A 79 26.49 19.92 6.42
CA LYS A 79 26.61 20.38 5.03
C LYS A 79 25.89 19.44 4.09
N SER A 80 25.46 19.97 2.95
CA SER A 80 24.80 19.18 1.91
C SER A 80 25.77 18.13 1.34
N LEU A 81 25.27 16.89 1.20
CA LEU A 81 26.07 15.75 0.75
C LEU A 81 25.43 15.06 -0.45
N LYS A 82 26.25 14.45 -1.29
CA LYS A 82 25.82 13.49 -2.33
C LYS A 82 25.98 12.06 -1.83
N ALA A 83 25.17 11.15 -2.36
CA ALA A 83 25.39 9.72 -2.20
C ALA A 83 26.79 9.32 -2.68
N THR A 84 27.52 8.52 -1.89
CA THR A 84 28.85 8.02 -2.28
C THR A 84 28.79 6.95 -3.36
N VAL A 85 27.73 6.17 -3.39
CA VAL A 85 27.46 5.17 -4.42
C VAL A 85 26.74 5.85 -5.60
N HIS A 86 27.21 5.59 -6.82
CA HIS A 86 26.54 6.02 -8.04
C HIS A 86 25.36 5.09 -8.32
N PRO A 87 24.13 5.60 -8.49
CA PRO A 87 23.01 4.78 -8.90
C PRO A 87 23.24 4.13 -10.27
N LEU A 88 22.73 2.91 -10.45
CA LEU A 88 22.70 2.24 -11.75
C LEU A 88 21.75 2.98 -12.71
N ARG A 89 20.63 3.46 -12.16
CA ARG A 89 19.65 4.34 -12.81
C ARG A 89 19.16 5.38 -11.81
N SER A 90 18.86 6.57 -12.28
CA SER A 90 18.37 7.67 -11.44
C SER A 90 16.88 7.62 -11.15
N ASP A 91 16.15 6.79 -11.88
CA ASP A 91 14.70 6.69 -11.94
C ASP A 91 14.16 5.37 -11.36
N ILE A 92 14.74 4.90 -10.26
CA ILE A 92 14.21 3.73 -9.54
C ILE A 92 12.72 4.00 -9.24
N PRO A 93 11.78 3.15 -9.72
CA PRO A 93 10.38 3.36 -9.48
C PRO A 93 10.03 3.36 -8.00
N ILE A 94 9.18 4.28 -7.58
CA ILE A 94 8.67 4.40 -6.22
C ILE A 94 7.18 4.11 -6.22
N TYR A 95 6.75 3.08 -5.48
CA TYR A 95 5.35 2.74 -5.27
C TYR A 95 4.93 3.13 -3.87
N LEU A 96 3.75 3.75 -3.73
CA LEU A 96 3.24 4.20 -2.44
C LEU A 96 2.09 3.31 -1.95
N ALA A 97 2.25 2.75 -0.77
CA ALA A 97 1.15 2.09 -0.06
C ALA A 97 0.18 3.15 0.47
N ALA A 98 -1.07 3.08 0.03
CA ALA A 98 -2.10 4.06 0.34
C ALA A 98 -3.50 3.46 0.29
N GLU A 99 -4.40 3.89 1.20
CA GLU A 99 -5.79 3.42 1.24
C GLU A 99 -6.81 4.55 1.28
N GLY A 100 -6.52 5.65 1.95
CA GLY A 100 -7.40 6.82 1.96
C GLY A 100 -7.36 7.60 0.64
N PRO A 101 -8.47 8.23 0.21
CA PRO A 101 -8.59 8.85 -1.11
C PRO A 101 -7.49 9.89 -1.40
N LYS A 102 -7.16 10.72 -0.42
CA LYS A 102 -6.10 11.74 -0.57
C LYS A 102 -4.70 11.12 -0.70
N ASN A 103 -4.46 9.98 -0.06
CA ASN A 103 -3.17 9.30 -0.14
C ASN A 103 -3.04 8.53 -1.46
N VAL A 104 -4.14 7.93 -1.95
CA VAL A 104 -4.20 7.34 -3.29
C VAL A 104 -3.97 8.42 -4.37
N ALA A 105 -4.61 9.58 -4.24
CA ALA A 105 -4.36 10.71 -5.14
C ALA A 105 -2.88 11.17 -5.08
N LEU A 106 -2.28 11.22 -3.87
CA LEU A 106 -0.86 11.54 -3.70
C LEU A 106 0.04 10.54 -4.42
N SER A 107 -0.27 9.23 -4.39
CA SER A 107 0.50 8.24 -5.15
C SER A 107 0.47 8.54 -6.65
N GLY A 108 -0.69 8.84 -7.21
CA GLY A 108 -0.83 9.25 -8.61
C GLY A 108 -0.06 10.53 -8.95
N GLU A 109 0.01 11.48 -8.02
CA GLU A 109 0.71 12.75 -8.24
C GLU A 109 2.24 12.60 -8.27
N ILE A 110 2.85 11.93 -7.28
CA ILE A 110 4.30 11.99 -7.04
C ILE A 110 5.06 10.66 -7.17
N CYS A 111 4.36 9.52 -7.32
CA CYS A 111 4.97 8.20 -7.40
C CYS A 111 4.78 7.58 -8.79
N ASP A 112 5.40 6.43 -9.01
CA ASP A 112 5.32 5.65 -10.26
C ASP A 112 4.32 4.51 -10.16
N GLY A 113 3.84 4.21 -8.95
CA GLY A 113 2.83 3.20 -8.71
C GLY A 113 2.17 3.30 -7.34
N TRP A 114 1.12 2.49 -7.19
CA TRP A 114 0.30 2.39 -5.99
C TRP A 114 0.22 0.95 -5.51
N LEU A 115 0.28 0.76 -4.19
CA LEU A 115 0.19 -0.53 -3.50
C LEU A 115 -1.03 -0.50 -2.55
N PRO A 116 -2.24 -0.84 -3.00
CA PRO A 116 -3.37 -1.06 -2.09
C PRO A 116 -3.23 -2.37 -1.32
N LEU A 117 -3.65 -2.40 -0.05
CA LEU A 117 -3.70 -3.63 0.73
C LEU A 117 -5.01 -4.40 0.50
N PHE A 118 -6.13 -3.71 0.61
CA PHE A 118 -7.47 -4.26 0.40
C PHE A 118 -8.11 -3.61 -0.83
N PHE A 119 -7.83 -4.18 -1.99
CA PHE A 119 -8.50 -3.80 -3.21
C PHE A 119 -9.77 -4.65 -3.41
N SER A 120 -10.80 -4.04 -3.97
CA SER A 120 -11.99 -4.75 -4.43
C SER A 120 -12.38 -4.24 -5.82
N PRO A 121 -12.74 -5.12 -6.77
CA PRO A 121 -13.28 -4.71 -8.07
C PRO A 121 -14.47 -3.76 -7.96
N LYS A 122 -15.26 -3.87 -6.90
CA LYS A 122 -16.41 -2.97 -6.64
C LYS A 122 -15.98 -1.51 -6.42
N GLU A 123 -14.78 -1.28 -5.89
CA GLU A 123 -14.23 0.04 -5.60
C GLU A 123 -13.35 0.59 -6.73
N ASP A 124 -13.21 -0.13 -7.84
CA ASP A 124 -12.33 0.26 -8.95
C ASP A 124 -12.63 1.68 -9.46
N ALA A 125 -13.90 1.99 -9.71
CA ALA A 125 -14.30 3.31 -10.17
C ALA A 125 -13.96 4.43 -9.17
N PHE A 126 -14.04 4.16 -7.86
CA PHE A 126 -13.63 5.10 -6.83
C PHE A 126 -12.12 5.32 -6.86
N TYR A 127 -11.32 4.27 -6.95
CA TYR A 127 -9.87 4.39 -6.97
C TYR A 127 -9.34 5.03 -8.25
N ARG A 128 -9.94 4.73 -9.43
CA ARG A 128 -9.63 5.43 -10.68
C ARG A 128 -9.86 6.94 -10.56
N ARG A 129 -10.94 7.39 -9.92
CA ARG A 129 -11.16 8.83 -9.67
C ARG A 129 -10.05 9.42 -8.80
N CYS A 130 -9.69 8.76 -7.71
CA CYS A 130 -8.62 9.23 -6.83
C CYS A 130 -7.27 9.35 -7.56
N LEU A 131 -6.92 8.33 -8.36
CA LEU A 131 -5.69 8.33 -9.15
C LEU A 131 -5.70 9.47 -10.19
N ASN A 132 -6.82 9.66 -10.91
CA ASN A 132 -6.97 10.74 -11.89
C ASN A 132 -6.84 12.13 -11.27
N GLU A 133 -7.36 12.32 -10.04
CA GLU A 133 -7.13 13.56 -9.28
C GLU A 133 -5.64 13.79 -8.98
N GLY A 134 -4.89 12.72 -8.75
CA GLY A 134 -3.44 12.75 -8.57
C GLY A 134 -2.71 13.04 -9.87
N PHE A 135 -3.02 12.31 -10.93
CA PHE A 135 -2.40 12.49 -12.26
C PHE A 135 -2.58 13.94 -12.75
N ALA A 136 -3.77 14.50 -12.61
CA ALA A 136 -4.03 15.90 -13.01
C ALA A 136 -3.16 16.93 -12.28
N LYS A 137 -2.57 16.59 -11.14
CA LYS A 137 -1.65 17.45 -10.38
C LYS A 137 -0.18 17.16 -10.66
N SER A 138 0.13 16.05 -11.32
CA SER A 138 1.50 15.71 -11.71
C SER A 138 2.00 16.61 -12.84
N SER A 139 3.30 16.71 -13.02
CA SER A 139 3.91 17.45 -14.14
C SER A 139 3.57 16.86 -15.52
N GLU A 140 3.15 15.60 -15.56
CA GLU A 140 2.80 14.86 -16.79
C GLU A 140 1.30 14.88 -17.09
N GLY A 141 0.50 15.35 -16.13
CA GLY A 141 -0.94 15.33 -16.26
C GLY A 141 -1.51 13.90 -16.36
N LEU A 142 -2.60 13.75 -17.09
CA LEU A 142 -3.29 12.47 -17.24
C LEU A 142 -2.49 11.42 -18.06
N ASP A 143 -1.51 11.83 -18.85
CA ASP A 143 -0.65 10.93 -19.64
C ASP A 143 0.17 10.00 -18.73
N LYS A 144 0.36 10.40 -17.47
CA LYS A 144 1.00 9.57 -16.45
C LYS A 144 0.30 8.22 -16.26
N ALA A 145 -1.01 8.15 -16.49
CA ALA A 145 -1.81 6.93 -16.33
C ALA A 145 -1.32 5.78 -17.22
N GLU A 146 -0.73 6.06 -18.39
CA GLU A 146 -0.28 5.05 -19.35
C GLU A 146 0.88 4.18 -18.80
N ARG A 147 1.65 4.70 -17.87
CA ARG A 147 2.83 4.03 -17.30
C ARG A 147 2.77 3.83 -15.78
N PHE A 148 1.69 4.30 -15.15
CA PHE A 148 1.52 4.17 -13.71
C PHE A 148 1.10 2.75 -13.34
N GLU A 149 1.83 2.14 -12.43
CA GLU A 149 1.57 0.77 -12.00
C GLU A 149 0.63 0.72 -10.80
N VAL A 150 -0.36 -0.16 -10.86
CA VAL A 150 -1.19 -0.53 -9.71
C VAL A 150 -0.89 -1.98 -9.38
N ALA A 151 -0.05 -2.19 -8.37
CA ALA A 151 0.35 -3.53 -7.96
C ALA A 151 -0.47 -3.97 -6.75
N SER A 152 -1.42 -4.85 -6.98
CA SER A 152 -2.33 -5.41 -5.98
C SER A 152 -2.71 -6.84 -6.33
N GLY A 153 -3.39 -7.51 -5.42
CA GLY A 153 -3.87 -8.86 -5.62
C GLY A 153 -4.87 -9.25 -4.55
N ALA A 154 -5.36 -10.48 -4.66
CA ALA A 154 -6.22 -11.11 -3.68
C ALA A 154 -5.53 -12.32 -3.07
N MET A 155 -5.86 -12.67 -1.83
CA MET A 155 -5.55 -14.00 -1.31
C MET A 155 -6.38 -15.02 -2.08
N ILE A 156 -5.72 -16.02 -2.65
CA ILE A 156 -6.37 -17.10 -3.41
C ILE A 156 -6.37 -18.38 -2.55
N ILE A 157 -7.55 -18.80 -2.13
CA ILE A 157 -7.74 -19.98 -1.28
C ILE A 157 -8.71 -20.94 -1.98
N PRO A 158 -8.21 -21.84 -2.85
CA PRO A 158 -9.06 -22.81 -3.52
C PRO A 158 -9.49 -23.94 -2.58
N GLY A 159 -10.73 -24.40 -2.72
CA GLY A 159 -11.31 -25.51 -1.97
C GLY A 159 -12.79 -25.70 -2.33
N ASP A 160 -13.37 -26.85 -1.93
CA ASP A 160 -14.74 -27.21 -2.31
C ASP A 160 -15.81 -26.39 -1.56
N ASP A 161 -15.44 -25.81 -0.41
CA ASP A 161 -16.37 -25.08 0.48
C ASP A 161 -15.83 -23.65 0.70
N ALA A 162 -16.49 -22.67 0.08
CA ALA A 162 -16.09 -21.27 0.15
C ALA A 162 -16.09 -20.72 1.58
N GLU A 163 -17.01 -21.19 2.45
CA GLU A 163 -17.08 -20.74 3.84
C GLU A 163 -15.84 -21.19 4.64
N LYS A 164 -15.41 -22.45 4.45
CA LYS A 164 -14.19 -22.96 5.06
C LYS A 164 -12.94 -22.28 4.52
N CYS A 165 -12.90 -21.96 3.23
CA CYS A 165 -11.82 -21.18 2.64
C CYS A 165 -11.76 -19.78 3.22
N ALA A 166 -12.93 -19.13 3.42
CA ALA A 166 -13.03 -17.80 4.02
C ALA A 166 -12.55 -17.78 5.47
N ASP A 167 -12.71 -18.88 6.23
CA ASP A 167 -12.19 -19.00 7.61
C ASP A 167 -10.67 -18.82 7.70
N MET A 168 -9.93 -19.12 6.62
CA MET A 168 -8.49 -18.89 6.55
C MET A 168 -8.13 -17.40 6.37
N VAL A 169 -9.04 -16.61 5.82
CA VAL A 169 -8.86 -15.17 5.54
C VAL A 169 -9.39 -14.30 6.68
N ARG A 170 -10.47 -14.70 7.33
CA ARG A 170 -11.15 -13.92 8.39
C ARG A 170 -10.24 -13.40 9.50
N PRO A 171 -9.28 -14.19 10.06
CA PRO A 171 -8.37 -13.68 11.09
C PRO A 171 -7.50 -12.52 10.62
N PHE A 172 -7.08 -12.53 9.35
CA PHE A 172 -6.32 -11.46 8.74
C PHE A 172 -7.18 -10.20 8.59
N LEU A 173 -8.39 -10.30 8.07
CA LEU A 173 -9.31 -9.17 7.97
C LEU A 173 -9.66 -8.60 9.35
N ALA A 174 -9.91 -9.48 10.35
CA ALA A 174 -10.21 -9.06 11.72
C ALA A 174 -9.04 -8.29 12.38
N LEU A 175 -7.80 -8.69 12.12
CA LEU A 175 -6.62 -7.99 12.59
C LEU A 175 -6.59 -6.55 12.04
N TYR A 176 -6.80 -6.38 10.75
CA TYR A 176 -6.70 -5.07 10.10
C TYR A 176 -7.91 -4.19 10.38
N ALA A 177 -9.12 -4.71 10.27
CA ALA A 177 -10.33 -3.94 10.57
C ALA A 177 -10.44 -3.58 12.05
N GLY A 178 -9.98 -4.48 12.95
CA GLY A 178 -10.17 -4.35 14.39
C GLY A 178 -8.94 -3.93 15.17
N GLY A 179 -7.74 -4.40 14.79
CA GLY A 179 -6.53 -4.30 15.64
C GLY A 179 -5.44 -3.36 15.15
N MET A 180 -5.44 -2.99 13.87
CA MET A 180 -4.34 -2.20 13.26
C MET A 180 -4.57 -0.69 13.32
N GLY A 181 -5.23 -0.18 14.35
CA GLY A 181 -5.48 1.25 14.53
C GLY A 181 -6.15 1.54 15.86
N ALA A 182 -6.17 2.82 16.25
CA ALA A 182 -7.01 3.29 17.35
C ALA A 182 -8.49 3.29 16.91
N LYS A 183 -9.41 3.28 17.89
CA LYS A 183 -10.86 3.20 17.64
C LYS A 183 -11.33 4.24 16.60
N ASP A 184 -10.74 5.44 16.64
CA ASP A 184 -11.16 6.56 15.78
C ASP A 184 -10.16 6.87 14.64
N VAL A 185 -9.10 6.07 14.51
CA VAL A 185 -8.05 6.25 13.48
C VAL A 185 -7.56 4.89 13.01
N ASN A 186 -8.35 4.22 12.18
CA ASN A 186 -7.98 2.97 11.52
C ASN A 186 -8.28 3.08 10.03
N PHE A 187 -7.25 3.24 9.23
CA PHE A 187 -7.37 3.40 7.77
C PHE A 187 -7.98 2.17 7.09
N HIS A 188 -7.72 0.98 7.62
CA HIS A 188 -8.26 -0.27 7.07
C HIS A 188 -9.75 -0.43 7.40
N PHE A 189 -10.17 0.03 8.58
CA PHE A 189 -11.60 0.12 8.93
C PHE A 189 -12.36 0.94 7.89
N GLU A 190 -11.83 2.11 7.53
CA GLU A 190 -12.44 3.02 6.54
C GLU A 190 -12.58 2.37 5.15
N VAL A 191 -11.67 1.46 4.77
CA VAL A 191 -11.79 0.72 3.52
C VAL A 191 -13.03 -0.17 3.54
N PHE A 192 -13.23 -0.96 4.60
CA PHE A 192 -14.39 -1.84 4.73
C PHE A 192 -15.69 -1.06 4.93
N ALA A 193 -15.68 0.04 5.68
CA ALA A 193 -16.83 0.92 5.82
C ALA A 193 -17.29 1.46 4.47
N ARG A 194 -16.36 1.91 3.62
CA ARG A 194 -16.65 2.38 2.28
C ARG A 194 -17.22 1.29 1.36
N MET A 195 -16.81 0.05 1.54
CA MET A 195 -17.37 -1.12 0.84
C MET A 195 -18.78 -1.49 1.32
N GLY A 196 -19.34 -0.77 2.31
CA GLY A 196 -20.68 -1.02 2.87
C GLY A 196 -20.70 -1.97 4.08
N TYR A 197 -19.54 -2.24 4.69
CA TYR A 197 -19.41 -3.12 5.86
C TYR A 197 -19.15 -2.36 7.16
N GLU A 198 -19.62 -1.11 7.30
CA GLU A 198 -19.37 -0.28 8.49
C GLU A 198 -19.84 -0.96 9.77
N ASP A 199 -21.08 -1.47 9.81
CA ASP A 199 -21.63 -2.14 10.99
C ASP A 199 -20.85 -3.40 11.37
N VAL A 200 -20.38 -4.16 10.37
CA VAL A 200 -19.52 -5.33 10.57
C VAL A 200 -18.17 -4.90 11.12
N ALA A 201 -17.55 -3.88 10.53
CA ALA A 201 -16.25 -3.37 10.94
C ALA A 201 -16.27 -2.82 12.38
N VAL A 202 -17.35 -2.12 12.78
CA VAL A 202 -17.57 -1.68 14.18
C VAL A 202 -17.59 -2.88 15.11
N LYS A 203 -18.42 -3.89 14.81
CA LYS A 203 -18.52 -5.10 15.64
C LYS A 203 -17.18 -5.84 15.74
N VAL A 204 -16.48 -5.99 14.62
CA VAL A 204 -15.16 -6.64 14.58
C VAL A 204 -14.16 -5.87 15.44
N GLN A 205 -14.11 -4.55 15.33
CA GLN A 205 -13.21 -3.71 16.11
C GLN A 205 -13.51 -3.81 17.63
N GLU A 206 -14.76 -3.76 18.03
CA GLU A 206 -15.16 -3.89 19.43
C GLU A 206 -14.74 -5.24 20.03
N LEU A 207 -15.02 -6.34 19.32
CA LEU A 207 -14.63 -7.68 19.76
C LEU A 207 -13.11 -7.84 19.80
N TYR A 208 -12.42 -7.33 18.80
CA TYR A 208 -10.96 -7.44 18.72
C TYR A 208 -10.27 -6.69 19.85
N LEU A 209 -10.69 -5.45 20.15
CA LEU A 209 -10.17 -4.63 21.25
C LEU A 209 -10.48 -5.22 22.64
N GLN A 210 -11.55 -6.02 22.76
CA GLN A 210 -11.84 -6.81 23.97
C GLN A 210 -10.98 -8.08 24.09
N GLY A 211 -10.09 -8.36 23.14
CA GLY A 211 -9.29 -9.57 23.10
C GLY A 211 -10.01 -10.81 22.52
N LYS A 212 -11.26 -10.68 22.08
CA LYS A 212 -12.12 -11.74 21.54
C LYS A 212 -11.84 -11.95 20.05
N LYS A 213 -10.59 -12.27 19.70
CA LYS A 213 -10.12 -12.31 18.31
C LYS A 213 -10.85 -13.35 17.46
N ALA A 214 -11.18 -14.52 18.03
CA ALA A 214 -11.91 -15.56 17.32
C ALA A 214 -13.37 -15.13 17.02
N GLU A 215 -14.03 -14.48 17.97
CA GLU A 215 -15.39 -13.94 17.76
C GLU A 215 -15.37 -12.78 16.75
N ALA A 216 -14.33 -11.95 16.77
CA ALA A 216 -14.15 -10.88 15.78
C ALA A 216 -14.01 -11.45 14.36
N ALA A 217 -13.20 -12.50 14.17
CA ALA A 217 -13.06 -13.18 12.90
C ALA A 217 -14.39 -13.81 12.45
N ALA A 218 -15.09 -14.52 13.35
CA ALA A 218 -16.37 -15.15 13.05
C ALA A 218 -17.51 -14.13 12.73
N ALA A 219 -17.35 -12.87 13.12
CA ALA A 219 -18.33 -11.82 12.79
C ALA A 219 -18.22 -11.34 11.33
N ILE A 220 -17.16 -11.69 10.60
CA ILE A 220 -16.94 -11.29 9.21
C ILE A 220 -17.74 -12.20 8.28
N PRO A 221 -18.73 -11.70 7.52
CA PRO A 221 -19.51 -12.50 6.60
C PRO A 221 -18.67 -12.96 5.39
N LEU A 222 -19.06 -14.09 4.79
CA LEU A 222 -18.43 -14.63 3.58
C LEU A 222 -18.29 -13.54 2.49
N LYS A 223 -19.36 -12.79 2.25
CA LYS A 223 -19.39 -11.76 1.21
C LYS A 223 -18.31 -10.68 1.38
N MET A 224 -17.99 -10.28 2.61
CA MET A 224 -16.92 -9.33 2.88
C MET A 224 -15.54 -9.93 2.56
N VAL A 225 -15.38 -11.24 2.76
CA VAL A 225 -14.15 -11.96 2.36
C VAL A 225 -14.04 -12.02 0.84
N GLU A 226 -15.10 -12.43 0.15
CA GLU A 226 -15.16 -12.53 -1.32
C GLU A 226 -14.92 -11.20 -2.04
N ASP A 227 -15.22 -10.08 -1.41
CA ASP A 227 -14.98 -8.76 -2.00
C ASP A 227 -13.48 -8.39 -2.07
N VAL A 228 -12.61 -9.05 -1.28
CA VAL A 228 -11.17 -8.76 -1.21
C VAL A 228 -10.27 -10.00 -1.35
N ALA A 229 -10.86 -11.17 -1.51
CA ALA A 229 -10.16 -12.45 -1.65
C ALA A 229 -10.91 -13.37 -2.61
N LEU A 230 -10.21 -14.32 -3.20
CA LEU A 230 -10.74 -15.35 -4.10
C LEU A 230 -10.78 -16.66 -3.37
N VAL A 231 -11.96 -17.09 -2.92
CA VAL A 231 -12.13 -18.24 -2.05
C VAL A 231 -13.18 -19.24 -2.59
N GLY A 232 -12.90 -20.53 -2.47
CA GLY A 232 -13.84 -21.61 -2.83
C GLY A 232 -13.45 -22.42 -4.06
N PRO A 233 -14.43 -22.99 -4.78
CA PRO A 233 -14.17 -23.83 -5.95
C PRO A 233 -13.42 -23.09 -7.06
N ILE A 234 -12.53 -23.80 -7.75
CA ILE A 234 -11.66 -23.22 -8.79
C ILE A 234 -12.48 -22.56 -9.89
N ASP A 235 -13.60 -23.14 -10.31
CA ASP A 235 -14.44 -22.55 -11.35
C ASP A 235 -15.05 -21.21 -10.90
N LYS A 236 -15.51 -21.13 -9.64
CA LYS A 236 -15.95 -19.86 -9.05
C LYS A 236 -14.83 -18.81 -9.03
N ILE A 237 -13.62 -19.20 -8.64
CA ILE A 237 -12.45 -18.30 -8.61
C ILE A 237 -12.15 -17.78 -10.01
N LYS A 238 -12.22 -18.64 -11.05
CA LYS A 238 -12.03 -18.24 -12.45
C LYS A 238 -13.06 -17.20 -12.89
N ASP A 239 -14.32 -17.44 -12.56
CA ASP A 239 -15.40 -16.50 -12.89
C ASP A 239 -15.21 -15.13 -12.20
N GLU A 240 -14.80 -15.14 -10.94
CA GLU A 240 -14.50 -13.91 -10.19
C GLU A 240 -13.26 -13.17 -10.72
N LEU A 241 -12.22 -13.90 -11.15
CA LEU A 241 -11.00 -13.33 -11.73
C LEU A 241 -11.28 -12.45 -12.96
N VAL A 242 -12.34 -12.71 -13.72
CA VAL A 242 -12.74 -11.87 -14.84
C VAL A 242 -12.96 -10.42 -14.39
N GLN A 243 -13.66 -10.22 -13.26
CA GLN A 243 -13.89 -8.87 -12.72
C GLN A 243 -12.58 -8.20 -12.25
N TRP A 244 -11.66 -8.96 -11.69
CA TRP A 244 -10.35 -8.44 -11.28
C TRP A 244 -9.50 -7.99 -12.46
N LYS A 245 -9.55 -8.71 -13.59
CA LYS A 245 -8.83 -8.37 -14.83
C LYS A 245 -9.34 -7.09 -15.50
N GLU A 246 -10.57 -6.67 -15.21
CA GLU A 246 -11.19 -5.45 -15.76
C GLU A 246 -10.88 -4.20 -14.92
N THR A 247 -10.20 -4.34 -13.79
CA THR A 247 -9.87 -3.23 -12.88
C THR A 247 -8.65 -2.42 -13.33
N CYS A 248 -8.29 -1.40 -12.54
CA CYS A 248 -7.07 -0.62 -12.75
C CYS A 248 -5.79 -1.35 -12.33
N ILE A 249 -5.86 -2.58 -11.83
CA ILE A 249 -4.67 -3.37 -11.47
C ILE A 249 -3.87 -3.69 -12.73
N THR A 250 -2.59 -3.32 -12.72
CA THR A 250 -1.64 -3.61 -13.83
C THR A 250 -0.74 -4.79 -13.51
N THR A 251 -0.47 -5.02 -12.23
CA THR A 251 0.36 -6.12 -11.73
C THR A 251 -0.37 -6.87 -10.64
N PHE A 252 -0.71 -8.14 -10.88
CA PHE A 252 -1.38 -8.97 -9.90
C PHE A 252 -0.34 -9.63 -8.97
N LEU A 253 -0.38 -9.26 -7.67
CA LEU A 253 0.52 -9.79 -6.66
C LEU A 253 0.01 -11.12 -6.14
N LEU A 254 0.84 -12.15 -6.23
CA LEU A 254 0.56 -13.48 -5.73
C LEU A 254 1.15 -13.68 -4.34
N SER A 255 0.36 -14.21 -3.43
CA SER A 255 0.79 -14.59 -2.09
C SER A 255 0.34 -16.02 -1.79
N GLY A 256 1.26 -16.84 -1.28
CA GLY A 256 0.94 -18.23 -0.89
C GLY A 256 2.18 -19.08 -0.72
N PRO A 257 2.00 -20.36 -0.38
CA PRO A 257 3.09 -21.33 -0.34
C PRO A 257 3.80 -21.41 -1.69
N SER A 258 5.12 -21.50 -1.69
CA SER A 258 5.93 -21.47 -2.93
C SER A 258 5.51 -22.53 -3.97
N GLN A 259 5.08 -23.71 -3.52
CA GLN A 259 4.59 -24.79 -4.37
C GLN A 259 3.25 -24.49 -5.08
N MET A 260 2.52 -23.46 -4.63
CA MET A 260 1.25 -23.05 -5.22
C MET A 260 1.38 -21.85 -6.17
N LEU A 261 2.52 -21.17 -6.20
CA LEU A 261 2.67 -19.94 -6.97
C LEU A 261 2.54 -20.16 -8.48
N GLU A 262 3.08 -21.26 -8.99
CA GLU A 262 2.95 -21.63 -10.40
C GLU A 262 1.48 -21.89 -10.77
N PHE A 263 0.77 -22.67 -9.96
CA PHE A 263 -0.66 -22.91 -10.12
C PHE A 263 -1.48 -21.61 -10.10
N TYR A 264 -1.18 -20.69 -9.16
CA TYR A 264 -1.87 -19.39 -9.11
C TYR A 264 -1.55 -18.53 -10.33
N ALA A 265 -0.31 -18.54 -10.80
CA ALA A 265 0.09 -17.83 -12.01
C ALA A 265 -0.65 -18.35 -13.24
N ASP A 266 -0.75 -19.65 -13.40
CA ASP A 266 -1.50 -20.29 -14.49
C ASP A 266 -3.00 -19.97 -14.40
N LEU A 267 -3.57 -19.98 -13.20
CA LEU A 267 -4.97 -19.64 -12.95
C LEU A 267 -5.32 -18.20 -13.37
N ILE A 268 -4.39 -17.26 -13.15
CA ILE A 268 -4.59 -15.85 -13.49
C ILE A 268 -4.35 -15.60 -14.97
N ASN A 269 -3.37 -16.27 -15.59
CA ASN A 269 -3.00 -16.04 -16.99
C ASN A 269 -3.86 -16.83 -17.98
N GLY A 270 -4.45 -17.94 -17.55
CA GLY A 270 -5.26 -18.83 -18.40
C GLY A 270 -6.70 -18.47 -18.42
#